data_f61e32c4733df4ea2b9894dafb3fc5b0
#
_entry.id   f61e32c4733df4ea2b9894dafb3fc5b0
#
_cell.length_a   1.000
_cell.length_b   1.000
_cell.length_c   1.000
_cell.angle_alpha   90.00
_cell.angle_beta   90.00
_cell.angle_gamma   90.00
#
_symmetry.space_group_name_H-M   'P 1'
#
loop_
_entity.id
_entity.type
_entity.pdbx_description
1 polymer ?
#
loop_
_entity_poly.entity_id
_entity_poly.type
_entity_poly.pdbx_seq_one_letter_code
_entity_poly.pdbx_strand_id
1 'polypeptide(L)'
;MEMGDYGILQTDNDWNSEHHFVSFDLPLSEGGSAPNGVVSLAVWLPDVPPGVKVPVIAEFGPYFDEVSVETPSIEVPGPGLGQMIIDQILPHGYAFAQVSVMGTGRSNHCMDLMGNAEQLGVDAAVTWLGTQEWSNGGVSMIGKSYDGSTPWQAATFGNEYLKTIVPISGLIGVMELMWKNGSSEARAPIMHNGVYGSYGIDGDQEDIGNMCPDYIIGPGTGVAAYMWGGEVAGTYWEEMYFLDRVLNNYRGSVYLIQGMHDWNVDPHMAVPVINQLKDSGIEAKGLFGQWDHDYPDRPDYHFDRSGEGRGREAYPEMVRFDWMQDLLEWFDWYLKGVGEQPGLFVEIQSNQGQWRIEDRYPPDGMESISLDLGGAMMNVAGTTTILPNGDFGPIYESEPFEEPVWISGLPRLHVDVSTATVGGQIYALLEDCSEAGDCIH
;
A
#
# COMPACT_ATOMS: atom_id res chain seq x y z
N MET A 1 -17.89 -12.64 30.81
CA MET A 1 -17.74 -11.50 29.90
C MET A 1 -17.04 -12.08 28.70
N GLU A 2 -17.73 -12.19 27.59
CA GLU A 2 -17.09 -12.65 26.37
C GLU A 2 -16.01 -11.66 25.98
N MET A 3 -14.81 -12.11 25.70
CA MET A 3 -13.63 -11.29 25.44
C MET A 3 -13.69 -10.60 24.07
N GLY A 4 -14.76 -10.12 23.65
CA GLY A 4 -14.85 -9.44 22.36
C GLY A 4 -15.72 -8.21 22.37
N ASP A 5 -16.58 -8.11 23.33
CA ASP A 5 -17.49 -6.99 23.42
C ASP A 5 -17.22 -6.20 24.69
N TYR A 6 -16.19 -5.37 24.62
CA TYR A 6 -16.01 -4.34 25.66
C TYR A 6 -17.06 -3.24 25.52
N GLY A 7 -17.91 -3.29 24.49
CA GLY A 7 -18.80 -2.22 24.15
C GLY A 7 -18.04 -0.95 23.73
N ILE A 8 -18.73 0.14 23.58
CA ILE A 8 -18.11 1.47 23.53
C ILE A 8 -17.75 1.83 24.96
N LEU A 9 -16.48 1.68 25.31
CA LEU A 9 -15.97 1.91 26.66
C LEU A 9 -15.81 3.39 26.98
N GLN A 10 -15.71 4.21 25.95
CA GLN A 10 -15.51 5.64 26.07
C GLN A 10 -16.53 6.40 25.24
N THR A 11 -17.23 7.32 25.85
CA THR A 11 -18.24 8.17 25.19
C THR A 11 -17.73 9.57 24.87
N ASP A 12 -16.62 9.96 25.50
CA ASP A 12 -15.94 11.23 25.30
C ASP A 12 -14.66 10.97 24.49
N ASN A 13 -14.31 11.88 23.62
CA ASN A 13 -13.11 11.78 22.77
C ASN A 13 -11.81 12.13 23.52
N ASP A 14 -11.75 11.87 24.81
CA ASP A 14 -10.62 12.20 25.67
C ASP A 14 -9.73 10.97 25.86
N TRP A 15 -9.14 10.50 24.74
CA TRP A 15 -8.28 9.32 24.72
C TRP A 15 -6.92 9.61 25.33
N ASN A 16 -6.46 8.72 26.21
CA ASN A 16 -5.09 8.78 26.69
C ASN A 16 -4.12 8.52 25.54
N SER A 17 -3.23 9.46 25.31
CA SER A 17 -2.21 9.37 24.32
C SER A 17 -0.82 9.51 24.93
N GLU A 18 0.13 8.74 24.44
CA GLU A 18 1.50 8.70 24.91
C GLU A 18 2.46 8.70 23.72
N HIS A 19 3.58 9.43 23.88
CA HIS A 19 4.66 9.45 22.91
C HIS A 19 5.84 8.63 23.42
N HIS A 20 6.42 7.81 22.54
CA HIS A 20 7.51 6.90 22.87
C HIS A 20 8.62 6.92 21.81
N PHE A 21 9.82 6.54 22.26
CA PHE A 21 10.97 6.27 21.41
C PHE A 21 11.40 4.82 21.57
N VAL A 22 11.55 4.11 20.47
CA VAL A 22 12.00 2.72 20.45
C VAL A 22 13.41 2.66 19.87
N SER A 23 14.35 2.23 20.69
CA SER A 23 15.75 2.04 20.27
C SER A 23 15.99 0.62 19.78
N PHE A 24 16.78 0.49 18.73
CA PHE A 24 17.14 -0.80 18.13
C PHE A 24 18.52 -0.77 17.49
N ASP A 25 19.05 -1.95 17.17
CA ASP A 25 20.38 -2.10 16.59
C ASP A 25 20.33 -1.89 15.08
N LEU A 26 21.16 -0.97 14.59
CA LEU A 26 21.43 -0.80 13.17
C LEU A 26 22.80 -1.40 12.79
N PRO A 27 22.92 -1.99 11.58
CA PRO A 27 24.20 -2.40 11.04
C PRO A 27 25.18 -1.23 10.93
N LEU A 28 26.46 -1.50 11.20
CA LEU A 28 27.53 -0.53 11.06
C LEU A 28 28.29 -0.77 9.74
N SER A 29 28.75 0.31 9.10
CA SER A 29 29.55 0.23 7.87
C SER A 29 30.86 -0.58 8.03
N GLU A 30 31.38 -0.65 9.25
CA GLU A 30 32.58 -1.42 9.60
C GLU A 30 32.29 -2.88 9.98
N GLY A 31 31.02 -3.28 9.89
CA GLY A 31 30.55 -4.60 10.34
C GLY A 31 30.13 -4.61 11.81
N GLY A 32 29.20 -5.50 12.15
CA GLY A 32 28.53 -5.54 13.44
C GLY A 32 27.28 -4.65 13.47
N SER A 33 26.73 -4.40 14.65
CA SER A 33 25.61 -3.51 14.88
C SER A 33 25.78 -2.68 16.15
N ALA A 34 25.06 -1.58 16.25
CA ALA A 34 25.04 -0.74 17.45
C ALA A 34 23.60 -0.25 17.70
N PRO A 35 23.21 -0.01 18.97
CA PRO A 35 21.89 0.47 19.34
C PRO A 35 21.75 1.97 19.03
N ASN A 36 21.83 2.31 17.76
CA ASN A 36 21.80 3.68 17.26
C ASN A 36 20.58 3.99 16.40
N GLY A 37 19.70 3.02 16.15
CA GLY A 37 18.41 3.23 15.54
C GLY A 37 17.39 3.66 16.58
N VAL A 38 16.58 4.68 16.27
CA VAL A 38 15.46 5.15 17.10
C VAL A 38 14.28 5.46 16.20
N VAL A 39 13.13 4.82 16.47
CA VAL A 39 11.84 5.20 15.88
C VAL A 39 10.97 5.88 16.90
N SER A 40 10.25 6.88 16.44
CA SER A 40 9.32 7.71 17.20
C SER A 40 7.89 7.26 16.93
N LEU A 41 7.08 7.16 17.97
CA LEU A 41 5.69 6.75 17.83
C LEU A 41 4.77 7.41 18.85
N ALA A 42 3.51 7.59 18.46
CA ALA A 42 2.42 7.97 19.33
C ALA A 42 1.46 6.79 19.52
N VAL A 43 0.98 6.60 20.72
CA VAL A 43 0.03 5.53 21.09
C VAL A 43 -1.21 6.14 21.72
N TRP A 44 -2.38 5.74 21.24
CA TRP A 44 -3.68 6.02 21.83
C TRP A 44 -4.20 4.74 22.49
N LEU A 45 -4.44 4.80 23.79
CA LEU A 45 -4.92 3.66 24.56
C LEU A 45 -6.42 3.81 24.86
N PRO A 46 -7.20 2.74 24.71
CA PRO A 46 -8.59 2.75 25.11
C PRO A 46 -8.72 2.73 26.64
N ASP A 47 -9.81 3.30 27.15
CA ASP A 47 -10.16 3.19 28.57
C ASP A 47 -10.76 1.81 28.84
N VAL A 48 -9.95 0.88 29.29
CA VAL A 48 -10.32 -0.49 29.60
C VAL A 48 -10.20 -0.78 31.10
N PRO A 49 -10.94 -1.76 31.64
CA PRO A 49 -10.81 -2.13 33.05
C PRO A 49 -9.38 -2.51 33.43
N PRO A 50 -8.93 -2.21 34.67
CA PRO A 50 -7.59 -2.52 35.12
C PRO A 50 -7.20 -3.99 34.87
N GLY A 51 -6.05 -4.22 34.26
CA GLY A 51 -5.52 -5.54 33.97
C GLY A 51 -6.03 -6.17 32.67
N VAL A 52 -6.93 -5.52 31.96
CA VAL A 52 -7.29 -5.91 30.59
C VAL A 52 -6.16 -5.52 29.65
N LYS A 53 -5.76 -6.48 28.81
CA LYS A 53 -4.77 -6.26 27.77
C LYS A 53 -5.47 -6.17 26.41
N VAL A 54 -5.01 -5.25 25.57
CA VAL A 54 -5.63 -4.95 24.29
C VAL A 54 -4.67 -5.23 23.12
N PRO A 55 -5.18 -5.62 21.96
CA PRO A 55 -4.37 -5.69 20.76
C PRO A 55 -4.08 -4.30 20.21
N VAL A 56 -3.10 -4.22 19.32
CA VAL A 56 -2.64 -2.98 18.70
C VAL A 56 -2.95 -2.98 17.20
N ILE A 57 -3.48 -1.86 16.73
CA ILE A 57 -3.53 -1.53 15.32
C ILE A 57 -2.53 -0.41 15.09
N ALA A 58 -1.62 -0.56 14.13
CA ALA A 58 -0.53 0.37 13.92
C ALA A 58 -0.45 0.81 12.46
N GLU A 59 -0.22 2.10 12.26
CA GLU A 59 0.05 2.75 10.98
C GLU A 59 1.49 3.27 11.01
N PHE A 60 2.29 2.91 10.01
CA PHE A 60 3.68 3.30 9.91
C PHE A 60 3.91 4.06 8.59
N GLY A 61 4.57 5.20 8.65
CA GLY A 61 4.83 5.94 7.44
C GLY A 61 5.63 7.22 7.63
N PRO A 62 5.89 7.95 6.53
CA PRO A 62 6.61 9.19 6.56
C PRO A 62 5.72 10.42 6.78
N TYR A 63 4.40 10.26 6.86
CA TYR A 63 3.43 11.35 6.77
C TYR A 63 3.07 11.98 8.12
N PHE A 64 3.59 11.46 9.22
CA PHE A 64 3.27 11.93 10.57
C PHE A 64 4.22 13.05 10.92
N ASP A 65 3.65 14.23 11.14
CA ASP A 65 4.43 15.40 11.53
C ASP A 65 4.78 15.40 13.04
N GLU A 66 5.58 16.36 13.42
CA GLU A 66 5.99 16.53 14.82
C GLU A 66 4.78 16.72 15.75
N VAL A 67 3.75 17.41 15.29
CA VAL A 67 2.57 17.70 16.11
C VAL A 67 1.82 16.43 16.46
N SER A 68 1.56 15.56 15.49
CA SER A 68 0.83 14.32 15.76
C SER A 68 1.63 13.32 16.56
N VAL A 69 2.94 13.30 16.47
CA VAL A 69 3.81 12.36 17.19
C VAL A 69 4.28 12.91 18.54
N GLU A 70 4.62 14.19 18.65
CA GLU A 70 5.08 14.80 19.91
C GLU A 70 3.95 15.15 20.88
N THR A 71 2.84 15.60 20.33
CA THR A 71 1.65 15.99 21.09
C THR A 71 0.45 15.18 20.62
N PRO A 72 0.48 13.86 20.79
CA PRO A 72 -0.62 13.02 20.34
C PRO A 72 -1.92 13.42 21.00
N SER A 73 -2.93 13.59 20.19
CA SER A 73 -4.29 13.81 20.64
C SER A 73 -5.27 13.24 19.64
N ILE A 74 -6.49 12.99 20.08
CA ILE A 74 -7.54 12.54 19.18
C ILE A 74 -7.89 13.56 18.11
N GLU A 75 -7.66 14.84 18.40
CA GLU A 75 -7.96 15.93 17.45
C GLU A 75 -6.91 16.06 16.34
N VAL A 76 -5.72 15.51 16.58
CA VAL A 76 -4.58 15.60 15.67
C VAL A 76 -3.85 14.26 15.57
N PRO A 77 -4.51 13.16 15.20
CA PRO A 77 -3.77 12.02 14.69
C PRO A 77 -3.14 12.44 13.36
N GLY A 78 -2.03 11.86 12.99
CA GLY A 78 -1.45 12.11 11.66
C GLY A 78 -2.45 11.86 10.51
N PRO A 79 -2.15 12.31 9.32
CA PRO A 79 -3.01 12.06 8.15
C PRO A 79 -3.18 10.55 7.90
N GLY A 80 -4.09 10.20 6.98
CA GLY A 80 -4.36 8.80 6.65
C GLY A 80 -5.53 8.21 7.43
N LEU A 81 -5.34 7.05 8.03
CA LEU A 81 -6.39 6.29 8.71
C LEU A 81 -6.63 6.72 10.16
N GLY A 82 -5.71 7.49 10.74
CA GLY A 82 -5.68 7.74 12.18
C GLY A 82 -7.03 8.10 12.80
N GLN A 83 -7.69 9.13 12.27
CA GLN A 83 -8.99 9.55 12.80
C GLN A 83 -10.06 8.47 12.67
N MET A 84 -10.07 7.74 11.55
CA MET A 84 -11.07 6.68 11.32
C MET A 84 -10.87 5.51 12.30
N ILE A 85 -9.63 5.12 12.56
CA ILE A 85 -9.30 4.08 13.54
C ILE A 85 -9.68 4.54 14.96
N ILE A 86 -9.36 5.78 15.33
CA ILE A 86 -9.69 6.33 16.63
C ILE A 86 -11.21 6.38 16.84
N ASP A 87 -11.96 6.82 15.83
CA ASP A 87 -13.41 6.98 15.96
C ASP A 87 -14.17 5.64 15.95
N GLN A 88 -13.71 4.68 15.15
CA GLN A 88 -14.51 3.51 14.82
C GLN A 88 -13.96 2.17 15.34
N ILE A 89 -12.66 2.07 15.60
CA ILE A 89 -12.02 0.82 16.02
C ILE A 89 -11.55 0.87 17.46
N LEU A 90 -10.91 1.95 17.87
CA LEU A 90 -10.35 2.10 19.23
C LEU A 90 -11.42 1.93 20.32
N PRO A 91 -12.70 2.43 20.16
CA PRO A 91 -13.77 2.21 21.14
C PRO A 91 -14.08 0.73 21.41
N HIS A 92 -13.72 -0.16 20.50
CA HIS A 92 -13.91 -1.60 20.66
C HIS A 92 -12.78 -2.29 21.43
N GLY A 93 -11.91 -1.54 22.11
CA GLY A 93 -10.84 -2.08 22.95
C GLY A 93 -9.59 -2.46 22.18
N TYR A 94 -9.19 -1.60 21.28
CA TYR A 94 -7.91 -1.65 20.56
C TYR A 94 -7.03 -0.47 20.98
N ALA A 95 -5.74 -0.67 21.08
CA ALA A 95 -4.79 0.44 21.05
C ALA A 95 -4.53 0.83 19.60
N PHE A 96 -4.27 2.09 19.33
CA PHE A 96 -3.81 2.59 18.05
C PHE A 96 -2.42 3.18 18.18
N ALA A 97 -1.54 2.94 17.22
CA ALA A 97 -0.21 3.51 17.17
C ALA A 97 0.08 4.12 15.80
N GLN A 98 0.65 5.33 15.77
CA GLN A 98 1.27 5.90 14.56
C GLN A 98 2.77 6.00 14.77
N VAL A 99 3.53 5.47 13.81
CA VAL A 99 4.99 5.33 13.89
C VAL A 99 5.63 6.04 12.70
N SER A 100 6.48 7.02 12.98
CA SER A 100 7.28 7.67 11.96
C SER A 100 8.41 6.74 11.52
N VAL A 101 8.52 6.48 10.22
CA VAL A 101 9.62 5.67 9.69
C VAL A 101 10.96 6.38 9.81
N MET A 102 12.05 5.65 9.64
CA MET A 102 13.41 6.19 9.78
C MET A 102 13.63 7.45 8.93
N GLY A 103 14.23 8.47 9.53
CA GLY A 103 14.52 9.74 8.88
C GLY A 103 13.32 10.68 8.74
N THR A 104 12.19 10.38 9.38
CA THR A 104 10.97 11.22 9.39
C THR A 104 10.46 11.46 10.80
N GLY A 105 9.66 12.48 10.99
CA GLY A 105 9.17 12.87 12.32
C GLY A 105 10.34 13.05 13.28
N ARG A 106 10.29 12.40 14.42
CA ARG A 106 11.39 12.38 15.42
C ARG A 106 12.19 11.07 15.41
N SER A 107 11.99 10.23 14.40
CA SER A 107 12.83 9.06 14.17
C SER A 107 14.18 9.49 13.64
N ASN A 108 15.25 8.92 14.17
CA ASN A 108 16.59 9.30 13.78
C ASN A 108 17.04 8.67 12.45
N HIS A 109 18.31 8.83 12.11
CA HIS A 109 18.90 8.38 10.87
C HIS A 109 18.40 9.20 9.66
N CYS A 110 18.74 8.77 8.46
CA CYS A 110 18.21 9.31 7.21
C CYS A 110 17.12 8.40 6.64
N MET A 111 16.24 8.94 5.83
CA MET A 111 15.21 8.18 5.13
C MET A 111 15.85 7.36 4.00
N ASP A 112 15.81 6.05 4.10
CA ASP A 112 16.33 5.12 3.08
C ASP A 112 15.27 4.53 2.16
N LEU A 113 14.05 5.10 2.19
CA LEU A 113 12.92 4.78 1.33
C LEU A 113 12.62 3.29 1.25
N MET A 114 12.13 2.77 2.35
CA MET A 114 11.83 1.34 2.50
C MET A 114 13.08 0.44 2.50
N GLY A 115 14.25 1.02 2.70
CA GLY A 115 15.51 0.29 2.78
C GLY A 115 15.68 -0.47 4.09
N ASN A 116 16.89 -0.99 4.29
CA ASN A 116 17.15 -1.88 5.41
C ASN A 116 16.99 -1.23 6.79
N ALA A 117 17.38 0.04 6.94
CA ALA A 117 17.25 0.73 8.23
C ALA A 117 15.79 0.93 8.60
N GLU A 118 14.96 1.34 7.64
CA GLU A 118 13.52 1.47 7.85
C GLU A 118 12.87 0.14 8.21
N GLN A 119 13.16 -0.92 7.46
CA GLN A 119 12.63 -2.26 7.71
C GLN A 119 12.95 -2.75 9.13
N LEU A 120 14.17 -2.54 9.61
CA LEU A 120 14.58 -2.89 10.97
C LEU A 120 13.84 -2.04 12.02
N GLY A 121 13.65 -0.76 11.75
CA GLY A 121 12.87 0.14 12.62
C GLY A 121 11.41 -0.28 12.73
N VAL A 122 10.81 -0.68 11.63
CA VAL A 122 9.45 -1.23 11.58
C VAL A 122 9.33 -2.49 12.43
N ASP A 123 10.23 -3.46 12.26
CA ASP A 123 10.23 -4.70 13.05
C ASP A 123 10.43 -4.44 14.55
N ALA A 124 11.35 -3.53 14.89
CA ALA A 124 11.60 -3.15 16.28
C ALA A 124 10.38 -2.53 16.94
N ALA A 125 9.66 -1.64 16.23
CA ALA A 125 8.45 -1.01 16.76
C ALA A 125 7.30 -2.03 16.92
N VAL A 126 7.12 -2.96 15.97
CA VAL A 126 6.15 -4.06 16.11
C VAL A 126 6.46 -4.90 17.36
N THR A 127 7.71 -5.25 17.57
CA THR A 127 8.15 -5.98 18.76
C THR A 127 7.88 -5.20 20.05
N TRP A 128 8.20 -3.91 20.05
CA TRP A 128 7.94 -3.05 21.19
C TRP A 128 6.44 -3.00 21.52
N LEU A 129 5.58 -2.74 20.53
CA LEU A 129 4.12 -2.70 20.69
C LEU A 129 3.56 -4.03 21.23
N GLY A 130 4.06 -5.16 20.73
CA GLY A 130 3.63 -6.47 21.18
C GLY A 130 4.06 -6.85 22.61
N THR A 131 5.12 -6.21 23.12
CA THR A 131 5.69 -6.54 24.43
C THR A 131 5.26 -5.62 25.57
N GLN A 132 4.47 -4.58 25.29
CA GLN A 132 4.01 -3.67 26.32
C GLN A 132 3.13 -4.36 27.37
N GLU A 133 3.15 -3.88 28.61
CA GLU A 133 2.36 -4.47 29.72
C GLU A 133 0.86 -4.45 29.43
N TRP A 134 0.37 -3.44 28.74
CA TRP A 134 -1.02 -3.28 28.33
C TRP A 134 -1.38 -4.06 27.05
N SER A 135 -0.40 -4.53 26.30
CA SER A 135 -0.61 -5.28 25.06
C SER A 135 -0.98 -6.75 25.32
N ASN A 136 -1.89 -7.29 24.52
CA ASN A 136 -2.18 -8.73 24.53
C ASN A 136 -1.18 -9.56 23.71
N GLY A 137 -0.21 -8.90 23.07
CA GLY A 137 0.78 -9.53 22.18
C GLY A 137 0.32 -9.66 20.71
N GLY A 138 -0.84 -9.13 20.36
CA GLY A 138 -1.34 -9.09 18.98
C GLY A 138 -1.17 -7.72 18.37
N VAL A 139 -0.42 -7.61 17.29
CA VAL A 139 -0.23 -6.39 16.50
C VAL A 139 -0.75 -6.62 15.09
N SER A 140 -1.51 -5.67 14.59
CA SER A 140 -1.85 -5.51 13.18
C SER A 140 -1.17 -4.28 12.63
N MET A 141 -0.78 -4.33 11.37
CA MET A 141 -0.40 -3.13 10.62
C MET A 141 -1.40 -2.86 9.51
N ILE A 142 -1.79 -1.60 9.36
CA ILE A 142 -2.69 -1.12 8.34
C ILE A 142 -2.18 0.22 7.82
N GLY A 143 -2.37 0.49 6.55
CA GLY A 143 -2.03 1.79 5.97
C GLY A 143 -2.24 1.80 4.47
N LYS A 144 -2.20 3.00 3.89
CA LYS A 144 -2.39 3.21 2.46
C LYS A 144 -1.12 3.79 1.83
N SER A 145 -0.82 3.39 0.58
CA SER A 145 0.32 3.92 -0.17
C SER A 145 1.66 3.52 0.46
N TYR A 146 2.49 4.46 0.83
CA TYR A 146 3.71 4.18 1.59
C TYR A 146 3.37 3.42 2.88
N ASP A 147 2.38 3.90 3.63
CA ASP A 147 1.94 3.26 4.87
C ASP A 147 1.31 1.88 4.63
N GLY A 148 0.83 1.62 3.41
CA GLY A 148 0.42 0.29 2.93
C GLY A 148 1.60 -0.61 2.56
N SER A 149 2.79 -0.05 2.38
CA SER A 149 4.01 -0.79 2.07
C SER A 149 4.75 -1.24 3.33
N THR A 150 4.65 -0.49 4.42
CA THR A 150 5.28 -0.84 5.70
C THR A 150 4.75 -2.14 6.32
N PRO A 151 3.46 -2.53 6.18
CA PRO A 151 3.00 -3.86 6.56
C PRO A 151 3.74 -5.00 5.84
N TRP A 152 4.05 -4.82 4.56
CA TRP A 152 4.84 -5.80 3.82
C TRP A 152 6.27 -5.88 4.32
N GLN A 153 6.89 -4.75 4.66
CA GLN A 153 8.21 -4.72 5.26
C GLN A 153 8.25 -5.53 6.57
N ALA A 154 7.31 -5.25 7.49
CA ALA A 154 7.19 -5.97 8.75
C ALA A 154 7.01 -7.48 8.56
N ALA A 155 6.18 -7.87 7.60
CA ALA A 155 5.91 -9.27 7.30
C ALA A 155 7.16 -10.04 6.83
N THR A 156 8.18 -9.36 6.29
CA THR A 156 9.43 -10.01 5.87
C THR A 156 10.22 -10.64 7.02
N PHE A 157 10.03 -10.18 8.25
CA PHE A 157 10.78 -10.67 9.42
C PHE A 157 10.15 -11.90 10.08
N GLY A 158 8.86 -12.16 9.83
CA GLY A 158 8.14 -13.24 10.52
C GLY A 158 7.99 -12.99 12.02
N ASN A 159 7.84 -11.72 12.40
CA ASN A 159 7.70 -11.28 13.78
C ASN A 159 6.51 -11.96 14.47
N GLU A 160 6.74 -12.53 15.64
CA GLU A 160 5.72 -13.32 16.35
C GLU A 160 4.53 -12.49 16.85
N TYR A 161 4.71 -11.18 17.01
CA TYR A 161 3.65 -10.26 17.44
C TYR A 161 2.78 -9.80 16.27
N LEU A 162 3.29 -9.82 15.03
CA LEU A 162 2.55 -9.41 13.85
C LEU A 162 1.56 -10.49 13.40
N LYS A 163 0.30 -10.35 13.81
CA LYS A 163 -0.75 -11.37 13.57
C LYS A 163 -1.47 -11.19 12.24
N THR A 164 -1.64 -9.97 11.81
CA THR A 164 -2.32 -9.65 10.55
C THR A 164 -1.80 -8.35 9.95
N ILE A 165 -1.90 -8.23 8.64
CA ILE A 165 -1.58 -6.98 7.91
C ILE A 165 -2.72 -6.62 6.98
N VAL A 166 -2.95 -5.31 6.82
CA VAL A 166 -3.98 -4.75 5.94
C VAL A 166 -3.33 -3.71 5.02
N PRO A 167 -2.58 -4.13 4.00
CA PRO A 167 -2.03 -3.20 3.04
C PRO A 167 -3.12 -2.68 2.09
N ILE A 168 -3.24 -1.35 2.00
CA ILE A 168 -4.15 -0.64 1.11
C ILE A 168 -3.32 0.06 0.06
N SER A 169 -3.44 -0.33 -1.21
CA SER A 169 -2.64 0.24 -2.31
C SER A 169 -1.15 0.34 -1.95
N GLY A 170 -0.61 -0.70 -1.33
CA GLY A 170 0.76 -0.74 -0.82
C GLY A 170 1.73 -1.38 -1.82
N LEU A 171 2.97 -0.90 -1.83
CA LEU A 171 4.02 -1.47 -2.67
C LEU A 171 4.55 -2.76 -2.05
N ILE A 172 4.50 -3.85 -2.81
CA ILE A 172 5.15 -5.11 -2.46
C ILE A 172 6.62 -5.13 -2.89
N GLY A 173 7.02 -4.12 -3.65
CA GLY A 173 8.38 -3.87 -4.10
C GLY A 173 8.48 -2.50 -4.76
N VAL A 174 9.54 -1.77 -4.49
CA VAL A 174 9.71 -0.41 -5.03
C VAL A 174 10.06 -0.44 -6.52
N MET A 175 10.86 -1.41 -6.93
CA MET A 175 11.27 -1.55 -8.33
C MET A 175 10.07 -1.78 -9.26
N GLU A 176 9.12 -2.61 -8.83
CA GLU A 176 7.94 -2.98 -9.62
C GLU A 176 7.06 -1.77 -9.94
N LEU A 177 7.06 -0.76 -9.06
CA LEU A 177 6.38 0.49 -9.32
C LEU A 177 7.21 1.44 -10.19
N MET A 178 8.48 1.60 -9.86
CA MET A 178 9.34 2.65 -10.41
C MET A 178 10.04 2.25 -11.71
N TRP A 179 10.07 0.96 -12.00
CA TRP A 179 10.78 0.42 -13.15
C TRP A 179 9.95 -0.67 -13.83
N LYS A 180 9.42 -0.37 -15.02
CA LYS A 180 8.53 -1.28 -15.75
C LYS A 180 9.14 -1.67 -17.10
N ASN A 181 9.22 -2.96 -17.36
CA ASN A 181 9.66 -3.52 -18.65
C ASN A 181 10.98 -2.91 -19.17
N GLY A 182 11.95 -2.67 -18.28
CA GLY A 182 13.25 -2.12 -18.66
C GLY A 182 13.27 -0.60 -18.87
N SER A 183 12.25 0.11 -18.42
CA SER A 183 12.18 1.57 -18.47
C SER A 183 11.75 2.16 -17.15
N SER A 184 12.46 3.20 -16.69
CA SER A 184 12.01 3.92 -15.51
C SER A 184 10.73 4.68 -15.79
N GLU A 185 9.84 4.68 -14.84
CA GLU A 185 8.63 5.46 -14.94
C GLU A 185 8.93 6.95 -14.76
N ALA A 186 8.25 7.82 -15.53
CA ALA A 186 8.57 9.26 -15.54
C ALA A 186 8.36 9.96 -14.19
N ARG A 187 7.38 9.51 -13.42
CA ARG A 187 7.08 10.07 -12.08
C ARG A 187 8.06 9.60 -11.00
N ALA A 188 8.79 8.48 -11.22
CA ALA A 188 9.65 7.88 -10.21
C ALA A 188 10.67 8.86 -9.59
N PRO A 189 11.47 9.63 -10.35
CA PRO A 189 12.40 10.57 -9.76
C PRO A 189 11.72 11.70 -9.00
N ILE A 190 10.52 12.11 -9.44
CA ILE A 190 9.76 13.20 -8.80
C ILE A 190 9.20 12.72 -7.46
N MET A 191 8.60 11.54 -7.43
CA MET A 191 8.05 10.97 -6.20
C MET A 191 9.17 10.66 -5.20
N HIS A 192 10.22 10.02 -5.64
CA HIS A 192 11.29 9.55 -4.79
C HIS A 192 12.07 10.71 -4.14
N ASN A 193 12.54 11.65 -4.94
CA ASN A 193 13.37 12.75 -4.45
C ASN A 193 12.59 14.02 -4.10
N GLY A 194 11.49 14.27 -4.79
CA GLY A 194 10.71 15.49 -4.59
C GLY A 194 9.70 15.35 -3.48
N VAL A 195 8.85 14.33 -3.55
CA VAL A 195 7.77 14.16 -2.57
C VAL A 195 8.33 13.60 -1.27
N TYR A 196 8.90 12.38 -1.32
CA TYR A 196 9.38 11.74 -0.08
C TYR A 196 10.59 12.43 0.53
N GLY A 197 11.45 13.05 -0.29
CA GLY A 197 12.54 13.86 0.21
C GLY A 197 12.07 15.04 1.09
N SER A 198 10.89 15.60 0.84
CA SER A 198 10.34 16.66 1.69
C SER A 198 9.95 16.15 3.08
N TYR A 199 9.40 14.97 3.19
CA TYR A 199 9.07 14.38 4.49
C TYR A 199 10.32 14.09 5.34
N GLY A 200 11.44 13.72 4.70
CA GLY A 200 12.71 13.57 5.39
C GLY A 200 13.34 14.89 5.85
N ILE A 201 12.91 16.02 5.27
CA ILE A 201 13.39 17.37 5.65
C ILE A 201 12.61 17.93 6.83
N ASP A 202 11.32 17.66 6.89
CA ASP A 202 10.42 18.23 7.89
C ASP A 202 10.49 17.51 9.26
N GLY A 203 11.27 16.45 9.36
CA GLY A 203 11.53 15.80 10.64
C GLY A 203 12.31 16.69 11.59
N ASP A 204 12.06 16.56 12.90
CA ASP A 204 12.78 17.24 13.98
C ASP A 204 14.23 16.75 14.08
N GLN A 205 14.92 16.75 12.98
CA GLN A 205 16.32 16.36 12.92
C GLN A 205 17.15 17.64 12.79
N GLU A 206 17.84 18.01 13.86
CA GLU A 206 18.83 19.11 13.82
C GLU A 206 19.92 18.84 12.77
N ASP A 207 20.09 17.59 12.39
CA ASP A 207 21.06 17.13 11.40
C ASP A 207 20.38 16.70 10.09
N ILE A 208 19.78 17.64 9.39
CA ILE A 208 19.71 17.54 7.96
C ILE A 208 18.84 16.48 7.42
N GLY A 209 17.75 16.78 7.30
CA GLY A 209 16.83 16.24 6.42
C GLY A 209 17.23 15.16 5.55
N ASN A 210 16.78 14.01 5.67
CA ASN A 210 17.27 13.62 4.71
C ASN A 210 17.18 12.18 4.33
N MET A 211 16.91 12.09 3.07
CA MET A 211 17.16 10.93 2.24
C MET A 211 18.61 10.50 2.40
N CYS A 212 18.86 9.23 2.61
CA CYS A 212 20.22 8.70 2.69
C CYS A 212 20.95 8.89 1.36
N PRO A 213 22.08 9.62 1.32
CA PRO A 213 22.72 10.00 0.06
C PRO A 213 23.13 8.81 -0.79
N ASP A 214 23.57 7.73 -0.15
CA ASP A 214 24.03 6.52 -0.85
C ASP A 214 22.90 5.80 -1.58
N TYR A 215 21.66 5.95 -1.11
CA TYR A 215 20.47 5.38 -1.76
C TYR A 215 19.94 6.25 -2.90
N ILE A 216 20.20 7.56 -2.89
CA ILE A 216 19.54 8.49 -3.82
C ILE A 216 20.47 9.09 -4.85
N ILE A 217 21.70 9.36 -4.49
CA ILE A 217 22.67 10.10 -5.33
C ILE A 217 23.85 9.24 -5.76
N GLY A 218 24.07 8.10 -5.13
CA GLY A 218 25.22 7.23 -5.38
C GLY A 218 25.26 6.63 -6.79
N PRO A 219 26.45 6.47 -7.38
CA PRO A 219 26.62 5.76 -8.65
C PRO A 219 26.23 4.28 -8.47
N GLY A 220 25.25 3.84 -9.24
CA GLY A 220 24.69 2.48 -9.16
C GLY A 220 23.56 2.30 -8.17
N THR A 221 23.19 3.35 -7.44
CA THR A 221 22.08 3.40 -6.51
C THR A 221 21.27 4.68 -6.72
N GLY A 222 20.06 4.74 -6.24
CA GLY A 222 19.24 5.94 -6.26
C GLY A 222 18.87 6.46 -7.65
N VAL A 223 18.97 7.77 -7.83
CA VAL A 223 18.58 8.45 -9.09
C VAL A 223 19.31 7.88 -10.31
N ALA A 224 20.57 7.50 -10.17
CA ALA A 224 21.32 6.88 -11.24
C ALA A 224 20.71 5.54 -11.68
N ALA A 225 20.20 4.76 -10.73
CA ALA A 225 19.50 3.53 -11.03
C ALA A 225 18.20 3.74 -11.80
N TYR A 226 17.46 4.81 -11.49
CA TYR A 226 16.28 5.17 -12.26
C TYR A 226 16.61 5.64 -13.68
N MET A 227 17.74 6.29 -13.88
CA MET A 227 18.11 6.82 -15.18
C MET A 227 18.72 5.78 -16.12
N TRP A 228 19.40 4.76 -15.59
CA TRP A 228 20.22 3.85 -16.40
C TRP A 228 19.89 2.36 -16.25
N GLY A 229 18.85 2.02 -15.52
CA GLY A 229 18.35 0.66 -15.45
C GLY A 229 18.56 -0.04 -14.12
N GLY A 230 17.51 -0.72 -13.67
CA GLY A 230 17.50 -1.41 -12.40
C GLY A 230 18.60 -2.48 -12.25
N GLU A 231 19.10 -3.05 -13.34
CA GLU A 231 20.20 -4.01 -13.33
C GLU A 231 21.51 -3.42 -12.79
N VAL A 232 21.67 -2.11 -12.85
CA VAL A 232 22.88 -1.42 -12.38
C VAL A 232 22.85 -1.18 -10.88
N ALA A 233 21.68 -1.26 -10.25
CA ALA A 233 21.50 -0.90 -8.85
C ALA A 233 21.87 -2.02 -7.86
N GLY A 234 22.13 -3.23 -8.32
CA GLY A 234 22.54 -4.33 -7.46
C GLY A 234 21.56 -4.59 -6.32
N THR A 235 22.05 -4.60 -5.09
CA THR A 235 21.28 -4.92 -3.89
C THR A 235 20.23 -3.86 -3.54
N TYR A 236 20.31 -2.65 -4.08
CA TYR A 236 19.37 -1.56 -3.80
C TYR A 236 17.90 -1.99 -4.03
N TRP A 237 17.60 -2.57 -5.20
CA TRP A 237 16.26 -3.02 -5.51
C TRP A 237 15.89 -4.32 -4.78
N GLU A 238 16.85 -5.21 -4.56
CA GLU A 238 16.63 -6.47 -3.86
C GLU A 238 16.20 -6.25 -2.41
N GLU A 239 16.77 -5.27 -1.73
CA GLU A 239 16.41 -4.90 -0.35
C GLU A 239 14.96 -4.42 -0.26
N MET A 240 14.45 -3.79 -1.31
CA MET A 240 13.11 -3.20 -1.38
C MET A 240 12.09 -4.10 -2.09
N TYR A 241 12.41 -5.37 -2.31
CA TYR A 241 11.48 -6.37 -2.79
C TYR A 241 11.08 -7.31 -1.65
N PHE A 242 9.80 -7.28 -1.29
CA PHE A 242 9.33 -7.88 -0.05
C PHE A 242 8.70 -9.26 -0.25
N LEU A 243 8.06 -9.51 -1.39
CA LEU A 243 7.16 -10.65 -1.58
C LEU A 243 7.80 -11.99 -1.25
N ASP A 244 8.97 -12.30 -1.79
CA ASP A 244 9.63 -13.59 -1.57
C ASP A 244 9.93 -13.83 -0.08
N ARG A 245 10.35 -12.78 0.62
CA ARG A 245 10.63 -12.84 2.07
C ARG A 245 9.33 -13.01 2.86
N VAL A 246 8.26 -12.34 2.46
CA VAL A 246 6.93 -12.50 3.07
C VAL A 246 6.44 -13.93 2.92
N LEU A 247 6.44 -14.47 1.70
CA LEU A 247 5.98 -15.84 1.44
C LEU A 247 6.78 -16.90 2.25
N ASN A 248 8.05 -16.65 2.47
CA ASN A 248 8.92 -17.54 3.22
C ASN A 248 8.77 -17.42 4.75
N ASN A 249 8.62 -16.22 5.27
CA ASN A 249 8.77 -15.93 6.70
C ASN A 249 7.44 -15.64 7.42
N TYR A 250 6.50 -14.98 6.75
CA TYR A 250 5.25 -14.55 7.39
C TYR A 250 4.32 -15.72 7.68
N ARG A 251 3.64 -15.66 8.84
CA ARG A 251 2.71 -16.71 9.29
C ARG A 251 1.39 -16.15 9.81
N GLY A 252 1.21 -14.84 9.70
CA GLY A 252 -0.06 -14.16 9.98
C GLY A 252 -0.99 -14.17 8.78
N SER A 253 -2.03 -13.35 8.83
CA SER A 253 -3.03 -13.19 7.77
C SER A 253 -2.88 -11.87 7.03
N VAL A 254 -3.47 -11.79 5.84
CA VAL A 254 -3.40 -10.61 4.96
C VAL A 254 -4.81 -10.22 4.49
N TYR A 255 -5.21 -8.99 4.73
CA TYR A 255 -6.38 -8.41 4.09
C TYR A 255 -5.91 -7.34 3.08
N LEU A 256 -5.85 -7.71 1.82
CA LEU A 256 -5.32 -6.89 0.74
C LEU A 256 -6.42 -6.04 0.11
N ILE A 257 -6.27 -4.72 0.15
CA ILE A 257 -7.24 -3.77 -0.40
C ILE A 257 -6.59 -2.96 -1.53
N GLN A 258 -7.25 -2.91 -2.69
CA GLN A 258 -6.70 -2.24 -3.87
C GLN A 258 -7.79 -1.57 -4.70
N GLY A 259 -7.55 -0.33 -5.10
CA GLY A 259 -8.30 0.33 -6.16
C GLY A 259 -7.84 -0.16 -7.54
N MET A 260 -8.78 -0.62 -8.37
CA MET A 260 -8.46 -1.12 -9.70
C MET A 260 -8.15 -0.01 -10.71
N HIS A 261 -8.48 1.23 -10.37
CA HIS A 261 -8.12 2.44 -11.11
C HIS A 261 -6.95 3.21 -10.49
N ASP A 262 -6.24 2.59 -9.56
CA ASP A 262 -5.09 3.21 -8.92
C ASP A 262 -3.96 3.40 -9.94
N TRP A 263 -3.70 4.65 -10.28
CA TRP A 263 -2.63 5.05 -11.19
C TRP A 263 -1.34 5.40 -10.43
N ASN A 264 -1.41 5.52 -9.11
CA ASN A 264 -0.27 5.85 -8.26
C ASN A 264 0.47 4.59 -7.80
N VAL A 265 -0.27 3.63 -7.22
CA VAL A 265 0.22 2.28 -6.94
C VAL A 265 -0.60 1.30 -7.75
N ASP A 266 -0.09 0.93 -8.90
CA ASP A 266 -0.85 0.20 -9.90
C ASP A 266 -1.36 -1.18 -9.39
N PRO A 267 -2.55 -1.61 -9.82
CA PRO A 267 -3.15 -2.88 -9.38
C PRO A 267 -2.29 -4.13 -9.58
N HIS A 268 -1.33 -4.11 -10.50
CA HIS A 268 -0.42 -5.24 -10.69
C HIS A 268 0.45 -5.53 -9.46
N MET A 269 0.54 -4.59 -8.50
CA MET A 269 1.23 -4.78 -7.22
C MET A 269 0.44 -5.69 -6.27
N ALA A 270 -0.88 -5.77 -6.44
CA ALA A 270 -1.78 -6.51 -5.56
C ALA A 270 -2.40 -7.75 -6.22
N VAL A 271 -2.89 -7.60 -7.45
CA VAL A 271 -3.70 -8.63 -8.11
C VAL A 271 -3.01 -9.99 -8.19
N PRO A 272 -1.76 -10.14 -8.67
CA PRO A 272 -1.11 -11.44 -8.68
C PRO A 272 -0.68 -11.92 -7.31
N VAL A 273 -0.52 -11.01 -6.34
CA VAL A 273 0.00 -11.29 -5.00
C VAL A 273 -0.97 -12.11 -4.18
N ILE A 274 -2.27 -11.82 -4.27
CA ILE A 274 -3.30 -12.53 -3.49
C ILE A 274 -3.26 -14.05 -3.72
N ASN A 275 -3.05 -14.49 -4.96
CA ASN A 275 -2.96 -15.90 -5.27
C ASN A 275 -1.67 -16.53 -4.74
N GLN A 276 -0.57 -15.81 -4.81
CA GLN A 276 0.72 -16.28 -4.29
C GLN A 276 0.72 -16.45 -2.77
N LEU A 277 0.05 -15.54 -2.03
CA LEU A 277 -0.17 -15.68 -0.59
C LEU A 277 -0.95 -16.96 -0.27
N LYS A 278 -2.07 -17.18 -0.95
CA LYS A 278 -2.92 -18.38 -0.77
C LYS A 278 -2.16 -19.67 -1.11
N ASP A 279 -1.39 -19.68 -2.19
CA ASP A 279 -0.57 -20.83 -2.59
C ASP A 279 0.52 -21.15 -1.58
N SER A 280 1.01 -20.16 -0.85
CA SER A 280 1.98 -20.32 0.23
C SER A 280 1.35 -20.69 1.57
N GLY A 281 0.02 -20.84 1.62
CA GLY A 281 -0.71 -21.19 2.83
C GLY A 281 -0.95 -20.02 3.80
N ILE A 282 -0.75 -18.80 3.35
CA ILE A 282 -1.09 -17.60 4.10
C ILE A 282 -2.58 -17.31 3.93
N GLU A 283 -3.28 -17.17 5.04
CA GLU A 283 -4.70 -16.78 5.03
C GLU A 283 -4.84 -15.38 4.45
N ALA A 284 -5.54 -15.25 3.32
CA ALA A 284 -5.62 -14.00 2.60
C ALA A 284 -7.04 -13.72 2.08
N LYS A 285 -7.50 -12.49 2.34
CA LYS A 285 -8.73 -11.88 1.81
C LYS A 285 -8.34 -10.73 0.88
N GLY A 286 -9.12 -10.51 -0.19
CA GLY A 286 -8.95 -9.38 -1.11
C GLY A 286 -10.21 -8.53 -1.20
N LEU A 287 -10.06 -7.21 -1.31
CA LEU A 287 -11.11 -6.27 -1.64
C LEU A 287 -10.62 -5.35 -2.77
N PHE A 288 -11.07 -5.63 -3.99
CA PHE A 288 -10.64 -4.95 -5.19
C PHE A 288 -11.82 -4.21 -5.83
N GLY A 289 -11.81 -2.89 -5.75
CA GLY A 289 -12.94 -2.08 -6.21
C GLY A 289 -12.58 -1.04 -7.25
N GLN A 290 -13.60 -0.44 -7.84
CA GLN A 290 -13.48 0.55 -8.91
C GLN A 290 -13.23 1.95 -8.31
N TRP A 291 -12.15 2.10 -7.57
CA TRP A 291 -11.63 3.37 -7.08
C TRP A 291 -10.15 3.51 -7.42
N ASP A 292 -9.62 4.70 -7.27
CA ASP A 292 -8.22 5.00 -7.50
C ASP A 292 -7.37 4.83 -6.21
N HIS A 293 -6.39 5.70 -6.01
CA HIS A 293 -5.50 5.71 -4.85
C HIS A 293 -6.20 6.24 -3.59
N ASP A 294 -7.31 5.60 -3.17
CA ASP A 294 -8.13 6.06 -2.05
C ASP A 294 -8.67 4.90 -1.21
N TYR A 295 -9.41 5.26 -0.16
CA TYR A 295 -10.08 4.30 0.72
C TYR A 295 -11.42 3.84 0.11
N PRO A 296 -11.89 2.63 0.46
CA PRO A 296 -13.12 2.08 -0.09
C PRO A 296 -14.40 2.88 0.18
N ASP A 297 -14.42 3.70 1.23
CA ASP A 297 -15.60 4.45 1.71
C ASP A 297 -15.64 5.92 1.26
N ARG A 298 -14.80 6.34 0.34
CA ARG A 298 -14.75 7.74 -0.12
C ARG A 298 -15.68 7.99 -1.30
N PRO A 299 -16.89 8.55 -1.09
CA PRO A 299 -17.86 8.76 -2.16
C PRO A 299 -17.55 9.97 -3.04
N ASP A 300 -16.81 10.93 -2.52
CA ASP A 300 -16.50 12.21 -3.12
C ASP A 300 -15.20 12.24 -3.91
N TYR A 301 -14.49 11.13 -3.97
CA TYR A 301 -13.26 11.07 -4.72
C TYR A 301 -13.53 10.73 -6.18
N HIS A 302 -13.21 11.68 -7.04
CA HIS A 302 -13.42 11.57 -8.48
C HIS A 302 -12.25 10.86 -9.12
N PHE A 303 -12.50 9.67 -9.59
CA PHE A 303 -11.51 8.99 -10.38
C PHE A 303 -11.56 9.41 -11.85
N ASP A 304 -12.72 9.81 -12.33
CA ASP A 304 -12.88 10.14 -13.73
C ASP A 304 -12.26 11.50 -14.08
N ARG A 305 -11.03 11.43 -14.53
CA ARG A 305 -10.31 12.60 -15.06
C ARG A 305 -10.74 13.00 -16.47
N SER A 306 -11.56 12.18 -17.12
CA SER A 306 -12.14 12.52 -18.43
C SER A 306 -13.25 13.56 -18.33
N GLY A 307 -13.75 13.83 -17.13
CA GLY A 307 -14.87 14.76 -16.89
C GLY A 307 -16.22 14.19 -17.30
N GLU A 308 -16.33 12.89 -17.50
CA GLU A 308 -17.57 12.24 -17.94
C GLU A 308 -18.44 11.69 -16.80
N GLY A 309 -18.06 11.98 -15.54
CA GLY A 309 -18.85 11.61 -14.37
C GLY A 309 -18.97 10.10 -14.15
N ARG A 310 -17.90 9.38 -14.46
CA ARG A 310 -17.78 7.93 -14.20
C ARG A 310 -17.12 7.69 -12.85
N GLY A 311 -17.11 6.47 -12.40
CA GLY A 311 -16.59 6.12 -11.10
C GLY A 311 -17.63 6.29 -10.01
N ARG A 312 -17.24 6.65 -8.81
CA ARG A 312 -18.10 6.64 -7.62
C ARG A 312 -19.30 7.57 -7.70
N GLU A 313 -19.18 8.71 -8.38
CA GLU A 313 -20.32 9.61 -8.57
C GLU A 313 -21.41 9.01 -9.44
N ALA A 314 -21.01 8.34 -10.52
CA ALA A 314 -21.94 7.68 -11.42
C ALA A 314 -22.50 6.38 -10.82
N TYR A 315 -21.72 5.73 -9.97
CA TYR A 315 -22.05 4.41 -9.39
C TYR A 315 -21.86 4.45 -7.87
N PRO A 316 -22.83 4.97 -7.09
CA PRO A 316 -22.74 5.02 -5.63
C PRO A 316 -22.54 3.66 -4.97
N GLU A 317 -22.98 2.58 -5.60
CA GLU A 317 -22.75 1.20 -5.18
C GLU A 317 -21.27 0.76 -5.23
N MET A 318 -20.42 1.54 -5.84
CA MET A 318 -18.97 1.34 -5.79
C MET A 318 -18.35 1.66 -4.44
N VAL A 319 -19.08 2.39 -3.61
CA VAL A 319 -18.60 2.77 -2.28
C VAL A 319 -18.87 1.67 -1.27
N ARG A 320 -17.87 1.31 -0.49
CA ARG A 320 -17.95 0.31 0.58
C ARG A 320 -18.02 1.00 1.94
N PHE A 321 -19.20 1.53 2.28
CA PHE A 321 -19.41 2.16 3.59
C PHE A 321 -19.30 1.18 4.77
N ASP A 322 -19.39 -0.11 4.50
CA ASP A 322 -19.29 -1.19 5.48
C ASP A 322 -17.84 -1.67 5.74
N TRP A 323 -16.85 -1.13 5.03
CA TRP A 323 -15.49 -1.67 5.10
C TRP A 323 -14.84 -1.55 6.49
N MET A 324 -15.18 -0.50 7.27
CA MET A 324 -14.68 -0.36 8.65
C MET A 324 -15.27 -1.42 9.58
N GLN A 325 -16.53 -1.80 9.37
CA GLN A 325 -17.15 -2.92 10.08
C GLN A 325 -16.52 -4.24 9.68
N ASP A 326 -16.25 -4.43 8.41
CA ASP A 326 -15.54 -5.62 7.88
C ASP A 326 -14.10 -5.71 8.42
N LEU A 327 -13.41 -4.57 8.56
CA LEU A 327 -12.11 -4.50 9.22
C LEU A 327 -12.20 -4.86 10.71
N LEU A 328 -13.23 -4.37 11.41
CA LEU A 328 -13.42 -4.69 12.83
C LEU A 328 -13.63 -6.20 13.02
N GLU A 329 -14.44 -6.84 12.20
CA GLU A 329 -14.66 -8.29 12.22
C GLU A 329 -13.35 -9.06 11.91
N TRP A 330 -12.55 -8.58 10.97
CA TRP A 330 -11.23 -9.11 10.67
C TRP A 330 -10.29 -9.02 11.87
N PHE A 331 -10.19 -7.86 12.52
CA PHE A 331 -9.33 -7.68 13.68
C PHE A 331 -9.82 -8.44 14.91
N ASP A 332 -11.12 -8.50 15.14
CA ASP A 332 -11.70 -9.27 16.25
C ASP A 332 -11.31 -10.75 16.15
N TRP A 333 -11.35 -11.33 14.95
CA TRP A 333 -10.92 -12.71 14.75
C TRP A 333 -9.41 -12.89 14.96
N TYR A 334 -8.58 -12.13 14.24
CA TYR A 334 -7.13 -12.38 14.21
C TYR A 334 -6.38 -11.85 15.44
N LEU A 335 -6.89 -10.82 16.11
CA LEU A 335 -6.21 -10.19 17.24
C LEU A 335 -6.80 -10.55 18.60
N LYS A 336 -8.10 -10.84 18.66
CA LYS A 336 -8.79 -11.20 19.91
C LYS A 336 -9.27 -12.65 19.93
N GLY A 337 -9.38 -13.31 18.78
CA GLY A 337 -9.92 -14.66 18.67
C GLY A 337 -11.42 -14.75 18.98
N VAL A 338 -12.18 -13.72 18.63
CA VAL A 338 -13.63 -13.64 18.85
C VAL A 338 -14.35 -13.39 17.52
N GLY A 339 -15.68 -13.63 17.53
CA GLY A 339 -16.50 -13.51 16.32
C GLY A 339 -16.46 -14.78 15.45
N GLU A 340 -16.82 -14.61 14.19
CA GLU A 340 -16.78 -15.65 13.18
C GLU A 340 -15.53 -15.51 12.31
N GLN A 341 -14.99 -16.61 11.84
CA GLN A 341 -13.84 -16.55 10.92
C GLN A 341 -14.22 -15.81 9.65
N PRO A 342 -13.52 -14.74 9.30
CA PRO A 342 -13.78 -14.02 8.06
C PRO A 342 -13.61 -14.90 6.82
N GLY A 343 -14.39 -14.64 5.78
CA GLY A 343 -14.26 -15.34 4.51
C GLY A 343 -12.92 -15.00 3.83
N LEU A 344 -12.18 -16.04 3.45
CA LEU A 344 -10.88 -15.91 2.76
C LEU A 344 -11.06 -15.90 1.24
N PHE A 345 -11.88 -15.01 0.73
CA PHE A 345 -12.20 -14.84 -0.68
C PHE A 345 -11.71 -13.47 -1.18
N VAL A 346 -11.88 -13.24 -2.47
CA VAL A 346 -11.64 -11.95 -3.11
C VAL A 346 -12.98 -11.35 -3.51
N GLU A 347 -13.31 -10.22 -2.96
CA GLU A 347 -14.40 -9.38 -3.43
C GLU A 347 -13.85 -8.49 -4.55
N ILE A 348 -14.40 -8.65 -5.74
CA ILE A 348 -14.00 -7.88 -6.91
C ILE A 348 -15.19 -7.14 -7.50
N GLN A 349 -15.01 -5.87 -7.79
CA GLN A 349 -16.03 -5.06 -8.43
C GLN A 349 -15.80 -4.98 -9.95
N SER A 350 -16.85 -5.14 -10.73
CA SER A 350 -16.78 -4.96 -12.17
C SER A 350 -16.73 -3.46 -12.54
N ASN A 351 -16.37 -3.16 -13.78
CA ASN A 351 -16.44 -1.82 -14.35
C ASN A 351 -17.86 -1.22 -14.39
N GLN A 352 -18.88 -2.03 -14.14
CA GLN A 352 -20.29 -1.62 -14.02
C GLN A 352 -20.78 -1.55 -12.56
N GLY A 353 -19.88 -1.58 -11.59
CA GLY A 353 -20.18 -1.47 -10.18
C GLY A 353 -20.66 -2.75 -9.48
N GLN A 354 -20.80 -3.85 -10.19
CA GLN A 354 -21.30 -5.10 -9.61
C GLN A 354 -20.22 -5.83 -8.82
N TRP A 355 -20.53 -6.22 -7.59
CA TRP A 355 -19.66 -7.02 -6.74
C TRP A 355 -19.85 -8.51 -7.00
N ARG A 356 -18.75 -9.25 -7.01
CA ARG A 356 -18.74 -10.71 -7.02
C ARG A 356 -17.67 -11.23 -6.08
N ILE A 357 -17.83 -12.47 -5.68
CA ILE A 357 -16.92 -13.18 -4.79
C ILE A 357 -16.23 -14.27 -5.60
N GLU A 358 -14.90 -14.30 -5.51
CA GLU A 358 -14.03 -15.28 -6.15
C GLU A 358 -13.14 -15.94 -5.11
N ASP A 359 -12.88 -17.22 -5.22
CA ASP A 359 -11.94 -17.89 -4.33
C ASP A 359 -10.50 -17.39 -4.55
N ARG A 360 -10.21 -16.99 -5.79
CA ARG A 360 -8.89 -16.51 -6.26
C ARG A 360 -9.08 -15.40 -7.29
N TYR A 361 -8.07 -14.54 -7.45
CA TYR A 361 -8.11 -13.52 -8.48
C TYR A 361 -6.74 -13.29 -9.14
N PRO A 362 -6.57 -13.41 -10.47
CA PRO A 362 -7.62 -13.90 -11.39
C PRO A 362 -8.11 -15.31 -11.03
N PRO A 363 -9.39 -15.64 -11.36
CA PRO A 363 -9.93 -16.97 -11.10
C PRO A 363 -9.18 -18.07 -11.85
N ASP A 364 -9.16 -19.28 -11.29
CA ASP A 364 -8.60 -20.43 -11.96
C ASP A 364 -9.45 -20.82 -13.19
N GLY A 365 -8.78 -21.37 -14.19
CA GLY A 365 -9.46 -21.91 -15.39
C GLY A 365 -9.90 -20.86 -16.41
N MET A 366 -9.47 -19.60 -16.26
CA MET A 366 -9.71 -18.59 -17.28
C MET A 366 -8.92 -18.88 -18.55
N GLU A 367 -9.54 -18.64 -19.67
CA GLU A 367 -8.90 -18.71 -20.99
C GLU A 367 -8.32 -17.34 -21.36
N SER A 368 -7.08 -17.34 -21.85
CA SER A 368 -6.49 -16.11 -22.37
C SER A 368 -7.04 -15.79 -23.75
N ILE A 369 -7.55 -14.60 -23.94
CA ILE A 369 -7.93 -14.07 -25.24
C ILE A 369 -6.77 -13.23 -25.77
N SER A 370 -6.35 -13.48 -27.02
CA SER A 370 -5.35 -12.68 -27.71
C SER A 370 -6.01 -11.92 -28.86
N LEU A 371 -5.88 -10.62 -28.83
CA LEU A 371 -6.33 -9.75 -29.91
C LEU A 371 -5.13 -9.37 -30.77
N ASP A 372 -5.21 -9.67 -32.07
CA ASP A 372 -4.18 -9.27 -33.02
C ASP A 372 -4.43 -7.81 -33.44
N LEU A 373 -3.50 -6.94 -33.08
CA LEU A 373 -3.57 -5.52 -33.41
C LEU A 373 -3.13 -5.20 -34.86
N GLY A 374 -3.01 -6.22 -35.72
CA GLY A 374 -2.83 -6.06 -37.16
C GLY A 374 -1.46 -5.61 -37.62
N GLY A 375 -0.43 -5.66 -36.79
CA GLY A 375 0.96 -5.38 -37.16
C GLY A 375 1.21 -3.98 -37.73
N ALA A 376 0.42 -3.00 -37.37
CA ALA A 376 0.60 -1.63 -37.81
C ALA A 376 1.91 -1.04 -37.23
N MET A 377 2.83 -0.63 -38.09
CA MET A 377 4.00 0.15 -37.68
C MET A 377 3.58 1.58 -37.36
N MET A 378 3.66 1.97 -36.12
CA MET A 378 3.65 3.39 -35.72
C MET A 378 5.04 3.98 -35.88
N ASN A 379 5.21 4.84 -36.86
CA ASN A 379 6.36 5.73 -36.89
C ASN A 379 6.03 7.01 -36.12
N VAL A 380 6.35 7.03 -34.85
CA VAL A 380 6.39 8.30 -34.11
C VAL A 380 7.71 8.97 -34.41
N ALA A 381 7.76 9.73 -35.48
CA ALA A 381 8.92 10.52 -35.85
C ALA A 381 8.96 11.78 -34.96
N GLY A 382 9.90 11.82 -34.02
CA GLY A 382 10.28 13.06 -33.36
C GLY A 382 10.02 13.08 -31.86
N THR A 383 10.85 13.80 -31.22
CA THR A 383 10.86 14.22 -29.84
C THR A 383 9.47 14.50 -29.27
N THR A 384 9.18 13.84 -28.14
CA THR A 384 8.13 14.21 -27.20
C THR A 384 6.82 14.62 -27.86
N THR A 385 6.12 13.69 -28.46
CA THR A 385 4.75 13.95 -28.85
C THR A 385 3.88 13.80 -27.60
N ILE A 386 3.81 14.85 -26.80
CA ILE A 386 2.58 15.10 -26.05
C ILE A 386 1.57 15.40 -27.16
N LEU A 387 0.68 14.47 -27.43
CA LEU A 387 -0.41 14.70 -28.38
C LEU A 387 -1.27 15.83 -27.77
N PRO A 388 -1.34 17.01 -28.41
CA PRO A 388 -1.80 18.21 -27.71
C PRO A 388 -3.29 18.26 -27.43
N ASN A 389 -4.07 17.28 -27.78
CA ASN A 389 -5.53 17.32 -27.67
C ASN A 389 -6.15 16.05 -27.05
N GLY A 390 -5.37 15.23 -26.33
CA GLY A 390 -5.92 13.98 -25.82
C GLY A 390 -6.21 12.95 -26.91
N ASP A 391 -5.74 13.18 -28.12
CA ASP A 391 -5.80 12.17 -29.17
C ASP A 391 -4.79 11.07 -28.82
N PHE A 392 -5.32 9.95 -28.42
CA PHE A 392 -4.56 8.72 -28.22
C PHE A 392 -4.00 8.24 -29.56
N GLY A 393 -2.98 7.40 -29.49
CA GLY A 393 -2.42 6.73 -30.67
C GLY A 393 -3.47 5.89 -31.43
N PRO A 394 -3.06 4.94 -32.24
CA PRO A 394 -4.02 4.14 -33.00
C PRO A 394 -4.96 3.41 -32.06
N ILE A 395 -6.21 3.45 -32.42
CA ILE A 395 -7.29 2.71 -31.76
C ILE A 395 -7.44 1.38 -32.51
N TYR A 396 -7.50 0.30 -31.74
CA TYR A 396 -7.76 -1.03 -32.24
C TYR A 396 -9.08 -1.50 -31.62
N GLU A 397 -10.02 -1.90 -32.46
CA GLU A 397 -11.31 -2.38 -32.01
C GLU A 397 -11.43 -3.88 -32.31
N SER A 398 -11.95 -4.65 -31.38
CA SER A 398 -12.35 -6.03 -31.65
C SER A 398 -13.71 -6.05 -32.34
N GLU A 399 -14.05 -7.16 -32.99
CA GLU A 399 -15.46 -7.43 -33.29
C GLU A 399 -16.25 -7.52 -31.96
N PRO A 400 -17.50 -7.09 -31.97
CA PRO A 400 -18.36 -7.23 -30.80
C PRO A 400 -18.48 -8.68 -30.34
N PHE A 401 -18.48 -8.90 -29.05
CA PHE A 401 -18.75 -10.23 -28.50
C PHE A 401 -20.22 -10.61 -28.68
N GLU A 402 -20.49 -11.81 -29.16
CA GLU A 402 -21.87 -12.30 -29.39
C GLU A 402 -22.60 -12.57 -28.07
N GLU A 403 -21.84 -12.88 -27.00
CA GLU A 403 -22.34 -13.15 -25.64
C GLU A 403 -21.55 -12.32 -24.62
N PRO A 404 -22.13 -12.00 -23.47
CA PRO A 404 -21.40 -11.28 -22.42
C PRO A 404 -20.12 -12.00 -21.99
N VAL A 405 -19.02 -11.28 -21.96
CA VAL A 405 -17.71 -11.78 -21.57
C VAL A 405 -17.23 -11.08 -20.30
N TRP A 406 -16.72 -11.88 -19.36
CA TRP A 406 -16.02 -11.37 -18.20
C TRP A 406 -14.52 -11.35 -18.47
N ILE A 407 -13.96 -10.14 -18.54
CA ILE A 407 -12.52 -9.95 -18.62
C ILE A 407 -12.02 -9.78 -17.19
N SER A 408 -11.05 -10.58 -16.78
CA SER A 408 -10.47 -10.54 -15.43
C SER A 408 -8.97 -10.73 -15.50
N GLY A 409 -8.25 -10.15 -14.55
CA GLY A 409 -6.80 -10.24 -14.46
C GLY A 409 -6.10 -9.00 -15.03
N LEU A 410 -4.84 -9.16 -15.39
CA LEU A 410 -4.00 -8.09 -15.89
C LEU A 410 -3.88 -8.16 -17.40
N PRO A 411 -4.33 -7.16 -18.15
CA PRO A 411 -4.11 -7.10 -19.58
C PRO A 411 -2.61 -6.97 -19.89
N ARG A 412 -2.18 -7.58 -21.00
CA ARG A 412 -0.80 -7.51 -21.45
C ARG A 412 -0.74 -7.07 -22.90
N LEU A 413 0.02 -6.01 -23.15
CA LEU A 413 0.34 -5.58 -24.49
C LEU A 413 1.71 -6.15 -24.90
N HIS A 414 1.75 -6.84 -26.02
CA HIS A 414 3.00 -7.28 -26.64
C HIS A 414 3.27 -6.42 -27.88
N VAL A 415 4.37 -5.69 -27.86
CA VAL A 415 4.74 -4.76 -28.94
C VAL A 415 6.24 -4.80 -29.19
N ASP A 416 6.62 -4.86 -30.46
CA ASP A 416 8.00 -4.69 -30.87
C ASP A 416 8.29 -3.22 -31.05
N VAL A 417 9.25 -2.69 -30.28
CA VAL A 417 9.57 -1.26 -30.25
C VAL A 417 10.96 -1.02 -30.79
N SER A 418 11.09 -0.04 -31.67
CA SER A 418 12.37 0.51 -32.11
C SER A 418 12.40 2.01 -31.85
N THR A 419 13.41 2.49 -31.14
CA THR A 419 13.57 3.92 -30.87
C THR A 419 14.97 4.40 -31.21
N ALA A 420 15.08 5.64 -31.68
CA ALA A 420 16.35 6.32 -31.87
C ALA A 420 16.79 7.10 -30.62
N THR A 421 16.01 7.10 -29.55
CA THR A 421 16.28 7.78 -28.29
C THR A 421 16.72 6.77 -27.23
N VAL A 422 17.27 7.27 -26.11
CA VAL A 422 17.75 6.44 -25.01
C VAL A 422 16.64 5.85 -24.13
N GLY A 423 15.38 6.19 -24.41
CA GLY A 423 14.24 5.67 -23.66
C GLY A 423 12.91 6.18 -24.21
N GLY A 424 11.83 5.65 -23.69
CA GLY A 424 10.46 6.04 -24.02
C GLY A 424 9.47 5.28 -23.14
N GLN A 425 8.23 5.73 -23.16
CA GLN A 425 7.13 5.08 -22.46
C GLN A 425 6.00 4.79 -23.44
N ILE A 426 5.34 3.67 -23.25
CA ILE A 426 4.16 3.25 -24.00
C ILE A 426 3.02 3.10 -22.99
N TYR A 427 1.93 3.78 -23.29
CA TYR A 427 0.69 3.62 -22.58
C TYR A 427 -0.30 2.88 -23.47
N ALA A 428 -1.02 1.95 -22.87
CA ALA A 428 -2.13 1.26 -23.51
C ALA A 428 -3.35 1.42 -22.61
N LEU A 429 -4.47 1.78 -23.21
CA LEU A 429 -5.75 1.88 -22.53
C LEU A 429 -6.64 0.76 -23.10
N LEU A 430 -7.25 -0.01 -22.22
CA LEU A 430 -8.24 -1.02 -22.57
C LEU A 430 -9.61 -0.49 -22.17
N GLU A 431 -10.53 -0.43 -23.10
CA GLU A 431 -11.87 0.09 -22.89
C GLU A 431 -12.94 -0.93 -23.34
N ASP A 432 -14.04 -0.96 -22.62
CA ASP A 432 -15.27 -1.63 -23.00
C ASP A 432 -16.21 -0.57 -23.61
N CYS A 433 -16.52 -0.70 -24.89
CA CYS A 433 -17.28 0.27 -25.63
C CYS A 433 -18.64 -0.28 -26.06
N SER A 434 -19.71 0.49 -25.83
CA SER A 434 -21.03 0.19 -26.37
C SER A 434 -21.09 0.41 -27.88
N GLU A 435 -22.12 -0.14 -28.55
CA GLU A 435 -22.41 0.15 -29.96
C GLU A 435 -22.64 1.64 -30.23
N ALA A 436 -23.02 2.41 -29.22
CA ALA A 436 -23.21 3.86 -29.33
C ALA A 436 -21.90 4.66 -29.25
N GLY A 437 -20.79 3.98 -28.93
CA GLY A 437 -19.48 4.60 -28.77
C GLY A 437 -19.20 5.14 -27.35
N ASP A 438 -20.03 4.78 -26.39
CA ASP A 438 -19.77 5.07 -24.98
C ASP A 438 -18.80 4.03 -24.45
N CYS A 439 -17.63 4.46 -24.01
CA CYS A 439 -16.57 3.60 -23.52
C CYS A 439 -16.32 3.78 -22.01
N ILE A 440 -15.99 2.68 -21.34
CA ILE A 440 -15.57 2.65 -19.94
C ILE A 440 -14.25 1.88 -19.81
N HIS A 441 -13.37 2.32 -18.92
CA HIS A 441 -12.08 1.68 -18.67
C HIS A 441 -12.21 0.50 -17.71
#